data_739bd04ab800685798710afb9b654729
#
_entry.id   739bd04ab800685798710afb9b654729
#
_cell.length_a   1.000
_cell.length_b   1.000
_cell.length_c   1.000
_cell.angle_alpha   90.00
_cell.angle_beta   90.00
_cell.angle_gamma   90.00
#
_symmetry.space_group_name_H-M   'P 1'
#
loop_
_entity.id
_entity.type
_entity.pdbx_description
1 polymer ?
#
loop_
_entity_poly.entity_id
_entity_poly.type
_entity_poly.pdbx_seq_one_letter_code
_entity_poly.pdbx_strand_id
1 'polypeptide(L)'
;MKTIKGPGIFLAQFIGPQAPFNTLAGIAQWAAGLGYKALQIPCNHPAIFDVERAAASQTYCDEVSGILAEHGLVISELSTHLEGQLVAVHPTYDAAFDAFAPAALHG
;
A
#
# COMPACT_ATOMS: atom_id res chain seq x y z
N MET A 1 -3.63 4.32 24.92
CA MET A 1 -3.70 4.14 23.46
C MET A 1 -5.16 4.10 23.02
N LYS A 2 -5.49 4.88 22.02
CA LYS A 2 -6.87 4.91 21.53
C LYS A 2 -7.08 3.77 20.55
N THR A 3 -8.04 2.89 20.82
CA THR A 3 -8.39 1.79 19.94
C THR A 3 -9.39 2.27 18.89
N ILE A 4 -9.09 2.03 17.62
CA ILE A 4 -10.01 2.31 16.53
C ILE A 4 -10.86 1.08 16.28
N LYS A 5 -12.18 1.26 16.32
CA LYS A 5 -13.12 0.19 16.04
C LYS A 5 -13.76 0.42 14.68
N GLY A 6 -13.79 -0.61 13.88
CA GLY A 6 -14.40 -0.58 12.58
C GLY A 6 -13.64 -1.44 11.59
N PRO A 7 -14.25 -1.74 10.43
CA PRO A 7 -13.63 -2.63 9.45
C PRO A 7 -12.48 -1.95 8.72
N GLY A 8 -11.47 -2.77 8.38
CA GLY A 8 -10.40 -2.41 7.46
C GLY A 8 -10.63 -3.05 6.10
N ILE A 9 -10.00 -2.50 5.06
CA ILE A 9 -10.06 -3.06 3.72
C ILE A 9 -8.67 -3.14 3.11
N PHE A 10 -8.38 -4.26 2.43
CA PHE A 10 -7.16 -4.47 1.69
C PHE A 10 -7.32 -3.91 0.28
N LEU A 11 -6.40 -3.04 -0.14
CA LEU A 11 -6.56 -2.24 -1.36
C LEU A 11 -6.04 -2.87 -2.64
N ALA A 12 -5.18 -3.89 -2.56
CA ALA A 12 -4.48 -4.42 -3.74
C ALA A 12 -5.40 -4.74 -4.92
N GLN A 13 -6.58 -5.30 -4.64
CA GLN A 13 -7.54 -5.70 -5.67
C GLN A 13 -8.33 -4.55 -6.27
N PHE A 14 -8.26 -3.35 -5.66
CA PHE A 14 -9.04 -2.20 -6.11
C PHE A 14 -8.19 -1.17 -6.87
N ILE A 15 -6.87 -1.17 -6.67
CA ILE A 15 -5.98 -0.20 -7.30
C ILE A 15 -5.98 -0.38 -8.81
N GLY A 16 -6.19 0.72 -9.54
CA GLY A 16 -6.25 0.67 -10.99
C GLY A 16 -6.02 2.05 -11.60
N PRO A 17 -6.02 2.15 -12.95
CA PRO A 17 -5.67 3.39 -13.65
C PRO A 17 -6.77 4.43 -13.67
N GLN A 18 -7.98 4.11 -13.21
CA GLN A 18 -9.14 5.00 -13.24
C GLN A 18 -9.51 5.50 -11.85
N ALA A 19 -10.00 6.74 -11.77
CA ALA A 19 -10.49 7.30 -10.53
C ALA A 19 -11.71 6.50 -10.00
N PRO A 20 -11.89 6.34 -8.69
CA PRO A 20 -11.07 6.87 -7.59
C PRO A 20 -9.85 6.02 -7.25
N PHE A 21 -9.59 4.94 -7.99
CA PHE A 21 -8.65 3.88 -7.63
C PHE A 21 -7.21 4.15 -8.10
N ASN A 22 -6.95 5.33 -8.64
CA ASN A 22 -5.64 5.73 -9.13
C ASN A 22 -4.86 6.68 -8.21
N THR A 23 -5.47 7.11 -7.09
CA THR A 23 -4.82 7.96 -6.10
C THR A 23 -5.20 7.54 -4.69
N LEU A 24 -4.31 7.84 -3.73
CA LEU A 24 -4.59 7.55 -2.33
C LEU A 24 -5.79 8.37 -1.81
N ALA A 25 -5.85 9.65 -2.16
CA ALA A 25 -6.96 10.51 -1.73
C ALA A 25 -8.30 10.01 -2.26
N GLY A 26 -8.35 9.58 -3.53
CA GLY A 26 -9.56 9.03 -4.13
C GLY A 26 -10.01 7.76 -3.45
N ILE A 27 -9.08 6.84 -3.19
CA ILE A 27 -9.36 5.59 -2.49
C ILE A 27 -9.84 5.86 -1.06
N ALA A 28 -9.19 6.80 -0.36
CA ALA A 28 -9.57 7.16 1.01
C ALA A 28 -11.00 7.67 1.07
N GLN A 29 -11.38 8.54 0.16
CA GLN A 29 -12.76 9.05 0.09
C GLN A 29 -13.75 7.91 -0.18
N TRP A 30 -13.43 7.05 -1.12
CA TRP A 30 -14.27 5.91 -1.50
C TRP A 30 -14.47 4.96 -0.30
N ALA A 31 -13.38 4.55 0.36
CA ALA A 31 -13.44 3.61 1.48
C ALA A 31 -14.20 4.21 2.68
N ALA A 32 -13.95 5.48 2.99
CA ALA A 32 -14.65 6.16 4.08
C ALA A 32 -16.15 6.26 3.82
N GLY A 33 -16.53 6.50 2.56
CA GLY A 33 -17.94 6.54 2.15
C GLY A 33 -18.66 5.21 2.34
N LEU A 34 -17.92 4.09 2.32
CA LEU A 34 -18.45 2.76 2.57
C LEU A 34 -18.43 2.36 4.05
N GLY A 35 -17.92 3.22 4.92
CA GLY A 35 -17.86 2.96 6.36
C GLY A 35 -16.60 2.27 6.87
N TYR A 36 -15.58 2.10 6.03
CA TYR A 36 -14.30 1.55 6.49
C TYR A 36 -13.57 2.56 7.36
N LYS A 37 -12.76 2.06 8.29
CA LYS A 37 -11.99 2.86 9.25
C LYS A 37 -10.49 2.69 9.10
N ALA A 38 -10.04 1.68 8.36
CA ALA A 38 -8.62 1.39 8.18
C ALA A 38 -8.36 0.87 6.77
N LEU A 39 -7.15 1.12 6.28
CA LEU A 39 -6.70 0.64 4.97
C LEU A 39 -5.45 -0.21 5.15
N GLN A 40 -5.42 -1.36 4.48
CA GLN A 40 -4.21 -2.14 4.28
C GLN A 40 -3.65 -1.79 2.91
N ILE A 41 -2.48 -1.16 2.87
CA ILE A 41 -1.93 -0.56 1.66
C ILE A 41 -0.79 -1.41 1.12
N PRO A 42 -0.85 -1.86 -0.15
CA PRO A 42 0.27 -2.57 -0.77
C PRO A 42 1.41 -1.61 -1.12
N CYS A 43 2.65 -2.05 -0.90
CA CYS A 43 3.84 -1.22 -1.11
C CYS A 43 4.38 -1.27 -2.55
N ASN A 44 3.74 -2.03 -3.43
CA ASN A 44 4.19 -2.19 -4.82
C ASN A 44 3.47 -1.25 -5.81
N HIS A 45 2.74 -0.25 -5.32
CA HIS A 45 2.05 0.74 -6.14
C HIS A 45 2.47 2.16 -5.72
N PRO A 46 3.59 2.70 -6.27
CA PRO A 46 4.11 4.01 -5.85
C PRO A 46 3.14 5.18 -6.02
N ALA A 47 2.21 5.09 -6.97
CA ALA A 47 1.20 6.13 -7.17
C ALA A 47 0.25 6.25 -5.97
N ILE A 48 0.10 5.18 -5.19
CA ILE A 48 -0.76 5.15 -4.00
C ILE A 48 0.08 5.38 -2.74
N PHE A 49 1.17 4.64 -2.60
CA PHE A 49 2.09 4.77 -1.48
C PHE A 49 3.50 4.44 -1.94
N ASP A 50 4.39 5.43 -1.87
CA ASP A 50 5.78 5.28 -2.28
C ASP A 50 6.63 4.95 -1.05
N VAL A 51 6.97 3.68 -0.88
CA VAL A 51 7.70 3.21 0.29
C VAL A 51 9.11 3.80 0.37
N GLU A 52 9.76 4.05 -0.76
CA GLU A 52 11.09 4.67 -0.76
C GLU A 52 11.04 6.11 -0.25
N ARG A 53 10.05 6.89 -0.69
CA ARG A 53 9.83 8.25 -0.17
C ARG A 53 9.48 8.22 1.31
N ALA A 54 8.66 7.28 1.73
CA ALA A 54 8.29 7.14 3.13
C ALA A 54 9.49 6.86 4.02
N ALA A 55 10.41 6.01 3.55
CA ALA A 55 11.63 5.69 4.28
C ALA A 55 12.59 6.89 4.37
N ALA A 56 12.55 7.80 3.40
CA ALA A 56 13.48 8.93 3.30
C ALA A 56 12.89 10.27 3.80
N SER A 57 11.57 10.37 3.99
CA SER A 57 10.94 11.66 4.27
C SER A 57 9.81 11.54 5.30
N GLN A 58 10.01 12.18 6.45
CA GLN A 58 8.96 12.31 7.46
C GLN A 58 7.80 13.16 6.94
N THR A 59 8.10 14.18 6.15
CA THR A 59 7.07 15.04 5.54
C THR A 59 6.11 14.23 4.68
N TYR A 60 6.65 13.31 3.87
CA TYR A 60 5.80 12.44 3.05
C TYR A 60 4.92 11.54 3.92
N CYS A 61 5.45 10.96 4.97
CA CYS A 61 4.67 10.14 5.91
C CYS A 61 3.54 10.96 6.54
N ASP A 62 3.82 12.21 6.92
CA ASP A 62 2.82 13.10 7.52
C ASP A 62 1.74 13.47 6.50
N GLU A 63 2.10 13.67 5.23
CA GLU A 63 1.14 13.95 4.17
C GLU A 63 0.19 12.76 3.96
N VAL A 64 0.72 11.55 3.91
CA VAL A 64 -0.08 10.33 3.76
C VAL A 64 -1.04 10.18 4.94
N SER A 65 -0.53 10.32 6.17
CA SER A 65 -1.36 10.22 7.37
C SER A 65 -2.44 11.30 7.39
N GLY A 66 -2.11 12.51 6.91
CA GLY A 66 -3.07 13.61 6.84
C GLY A 66 -4.20 13.34 5.85
N ILE A 67 -3.88 12.79 4.68
CA ILE A 67 -4.90 12.42 3.68
C ILE A 67 -5.90 11.41 4.30
N LEU A 68 -5.39 10.41 4.98
CA LEU A 68 -6.24 9.40 5.61
C LEU A 68 -7.04 9.98 6.77
N ALA A 69 -6.42 10.82 7.59
CA ALA A 69 -7.10 11.44 8.74
C ALA A 69 -8.26 12.34 8.33
N GLU A 70 -8.17 13.02 7.18
CA GLU A 70 -9.26 13.83 6.65
C GLU A 70 -10.54 13.01 6.44
N HIS A 71 -10.40 11.71 6.21
CA HIS A 71 -11.52 10.80 5.98
C HIS A 71 -11.78 9.88 7.17
N GLY A 72 -11.15 10.13 8.31
CA GLY A 72 -11.29 9.31 9.50
C GLY A 72 -10.68 7.92 9.39
N LEU A 73 -9.66 7.77 8.55
CA LEU A 73 -9.00 6.50 8.28
C LEU A 73 -7.61 6.43 8.90
N VAL A 74 -7.15 5.22 9.16
CA VAL A 74 -5.77 4.92 9.54
C VAL A 74 -5.22 3.80 8.67
N ILE A 75 -3.89 3.66 8.64
CA ILE A 75 -3.25 2.52 8.02
C ILE A 75 -3.28 1.36 9.02
N SER A 76 -3.90 0.26 8.66
CA SER A 76 -3.89 -0.95 9.49
C SER A 76 -2.62 -1.75 9.27
N GLU A 77 -2.12 -1.77 8.05
CA GLU A 77 -0.95 -2.57 7.68
C GLU A 77 -0.43 -2.10 6.32
N LEU A 78 0.89 -2.18 6.15
CA LEU A 78 1.53 -2.06 4.84
C LEU A 78 1.84 -3.47 4.33
N SER A 79 1.40 -3.78 3.11
CA SER A 79 1.59 -5.10 2.53
C SER A 79 2.78 -5.11 1.59
N THR A 80 3.74 -6.00 1.86
CA THR A 80 4.92 -6.21 1.01
C THR A 80 4.90 -7.62 0.41
N HIS A 81 3.71 -8.08 0.05
CA HIS A 81 3.50 -9.47 -0.37
C HIS A 81 4.39 -9.90 -1.54
N LEU A 82 4.46 -9.10 -2.59
CA LEU A 82 5.27 -9.44 -3.77
C LEU A 82 6.77 -9.35 -3.46
N GLU A 83 7.20 -8.24 -2.86
CA GLU A 83 8.61 -8.03 -2.51
C GLU A 83 9.08 -9.02 -1.45
N GLY A 84 8.21 -9.36 -0.50
CA GLY A 84 8.52 -10.31 0.56
C GLY A 84 8.81 -11.71 0.05
N GLN A 85 8.24 -12.09 -1.08
CA GLN A 85 8.51 -13.39 -1.70
C GLN A 85 9.93 -13.49 -2.25
N LEU A 86 10.62 -12.37 -2.43
CA LEU A 86 11.97 -12.32 -3.00
C LEU A 86 13.07 -12.40 -1.94
N VAL A 87 12.72 -12.40 -0.65
CA VAL A 87 13.69 -12.28 0.45
C VAL A 87 14.50 -13.55 0.69
N ALA A 88 13.92 -14.72 0.51
CA ALA A 88 14.61 -15.99 0.77
C ALA A 88 14.11 -17.06 -0.21
N VAL A 89 14.48 -16.89 -1.48
CA VAL A 89 14.01 -17.79 -2.53
C VAL A 89 14.98 -18.93 -2.78
N HIS A 90 14.43 -20.11 -3.07
CA HIS A 90 15.21 -21.24 -3.53
C HIS A 90 15.62 -21.00 -5.00
N PRO A 91 16.88 -21.28 -5.38
CA PRO A 91 17.37 -21.01 -6.74
C PRO A 91 16.50 -21.61 -7.87
N THR A 92 15.82 -22.72 -7.61
CA THR A 92 14.92 -23.34 -8.57
C THR A 92 13.83 -22.39 -9.08
N TYR A 93 13.45 -21.39 -8.26
CA TYR A 93 12.37 -20.48 -8.57
C TYR A 93 12.83 -19.12 -9.07
N ASP A 94 14.14 -18.91 -9.27
CA ASP A 94 14.69 -17.62 -9.68
C ASP A 94 14.02 -17.08 -10.94
N ALA A 95 13.88 -17.90 -11.98
CA ALA A 95 13.26 -17.45 -13.23
C ALA A 95 11.80 -17.04 -13.06
N ALA A 96 11.06 -17.75 -12.20
CA ALA A 96 9.66 -17.41 -11.93
C ALA A 96 9.54 -16.09 -11.18
N PHE A 97 10.43 -15.85 -10.21
CA PHE A 97 10.42 -14.59 -9.46
C PHE A 97 10.93 -13.43 -10.29
N ASP A 98 11.94 -13.65 -11.15
CA ASP A 98 12.45 -12.62 -12.05
C ASP A 98 11.36 -12.12 -13.00
N ALA A 99 10.39 -12.96 -13.33
CA ALA A 99 9.31 -12.59 -14.22
C ALA A 99 8.44 -11.43 -13.68
N PHE A 100 8.34 -11.27 -12.36
CA PHE A 100 7.58 -10.17 -11.77
C PHE A 100 8.41 -9.19 -10.93
N ALA A 101 9.65 -9.53 -10.60
CA ALA A 101 10.49 -8.68 -9.79
C ALA A 101 11.04 -7.50 -10.61
N PRO A 102 11.28 -6.33 -9.98
CA PRO A 102 12.00 -5.24 -10.65
C PRO A 102 13.38 -5.71 -11.10
N ALA A 103 13.85 -5.19 -12.25
CA ALA A 103 15.11 -5.62 -12.85
C ALA A 103 16.30 -5.53 -11.88
N ALA A 104 16.30 -4.56 -10.97
CA ALA A 104 17.35 -4.38 -9.97
C ALA A 104 17.46 -5.53 -8.97
N LEU A 105 16.41 -6.36 -8.86
CA LEU A 105 16.35 -7.49 -7.92
C LEU A 105 16.55 -8.85 -8.61
N HIS A 106 16.77 -8.86 -9.92
CA HIS A 106 16.98 -10.09 -10.67
C HIS A 106 18.31 -10.75 -10.30
N GLY A 107 18.32 -12.05 -10.30
CA GLY A 107 19.47 -12.84 -9.92
C GLY A 107 19.31 -13.39 -8.54
#